data_ad8c28700a4e3471add7fcbc0924df86
#
_entry.id   ad8c28700a4e3471add7fcbc0924df86
#
_cell.length_a   1.000
_cell.length_b   1.000
_cell.length_c   1.000
_cell.angle_alpha   90.00
_cell.angle_beta   90.00
_cell.angle_gamma   90.00
#
_symmetry.space_group_name_H-M   'P 1'
#
loop_
_entity.id
_entity.type
_entity.pdbx_description
1 polymer ?
#
loop_
_entity_poly.entity_id
_entity_poly.type
_entity_poly.pdbx_seq_one_letter_code
_entity_poly.pdbx_strand_id
1 'polypeptide(L)'
;PSDARGGQILADVTKDRKIKSVAITYTNNDYGKGLADVYKAAVEAHGIKVTTVTAHEDGKADYSSEVATLASAGGDAVAVIGYLDQGGKGIIQASLDSGAFDTFVLSDGMIGDSLTDTFGKDLDKSFGSLPGSTGKGAGVFKSVAEAAGIDSSGPYTGESYDAAALIILAMQAGGSADRTSISQNIIDVANSPGTKIYPGELKKGLDLLAKGKKVDYEGATGVTFT
;
A
#
# COMPACT_ATOMS: atom_id res chain seq x y z
N PRO A 1 -5.75 4.78 -0.42
CA PRO A 1 -6.58 4.29 -1.51
C PRO A 1 -6.98 2.82 -1.27
N SER A 2 -8.07 2.39 -1.86
CA SER A 2 -8.50 0.99 -1.76
C SER A 2 -7.69 0.09 -2.70
N ASP A 3 -7.60 -1.20 -2.39
CA ASP A 3 -6.97 -2.22 -3.25
C ASP A 3 -7.62 -2.28 -4.63
N ALA A 4 -8.94 -2.02 -4.71
CA ALA A 4 -9.64 -1.91 -5.97
C ALA A 4 -9.04 -0.83 -6.90
N ARG A 5 -8.63 0.32 -6.35
CA ARG A 5 -7.97 1.37 -7.12
C ARG A 5 -6.51 1.02 -7.39
N GLY A 6 -5.81 0.45 -6.40
CA GLY A 6 -4.42 0.01 -6.52
C GLY A 6 -4.22 -1.00 -7.64
N GLY A 7 -5.05 -2.04 -7.68
CA GLY A 7 -5.00 -3.08 -8.72
C GLY A 7 -5.24 -2.56 -10.12
N GLN A 8 -6.18 -1.59 -10.29
CA GLN A 8 -6.40 -0.94 -11.59
C GLN A 8 -5.19 -0.13 -12.05
N ILE A 9 -4.61 0.69 -11.15
CA ILE A 9 -3.41 1.49 -11.49
C ILE A 9 -2.25 0.58 -11.85
N LEU A 10 -2.03 -0.49 -11.10
CA LEU A 10 -0.96 -1.44 -11.39
C LEU A 10 -1.15 -2.10 -12.76
N ALA A 11 -2.40 -2.42 -13.14
CA ALA A 11 -2.73 -2.95 -14.46
C ALA A 11 -2.50 -1.92 -15.58
N ASP A 12 -2.85 -0.65 -15.37
CA ASP A 12 -2.58 0.43 -16.32
C ASP A 12 -1.07 0.56 -16.57
N VAL A 13 -0.26 0.56 -15.51
CA VAL A 13 1.21 0.59 -15.63
C VAL A 13 1.74 -0.66 -16.35
N THR A 14 1.19 -1.84 -16.06
CA THR A 14 1.55 -3.09 -16.76
C THR A 14 1.33 -2.98 -18.26
N LYS A 15 0.19 -2.40 -18.67
CA LYS A 15 -0.12 -2.12 -20.07
C LYS A 15 0.86 -1.13 -20.70
N ASP A 16 1.16 -0.02 -19.99
CA ASP A 16 2.07 1.02 -20.47
C ASP A 16 3.49 0.48 -20.66
N ARG A 17 3.90 -0.48 -19.84
CA ARG A 17 5.16 -1.23 -19.96
C ARG A 17 5.14 -2.27 -21.09
N LYS A 18 4.02 -2.41 -21.82
CA LYS A 18 3.85 -3.31 -22.98
C LYS A 18 3.99 -4.79 -22.64
N ILE A 19 3.75 -5.18 -21.42
CA ILE A 19 3.64 -6.58 -21.00
C ILE A 19 2.43 -7.21 -21.71
N LYS A 20 2.60 -8.39 -22.29
CA LYS A 20 1.55 -9.11 -23.02
C LYS A 20 0.97 -10.29 -22.26
N SER A 21 1.75 -10.85 -21.34
CA SER A 21 1.36 -11.97 -20.53
C SER A 21 1.97 -11.87 -19.12
N VAL A 22 1.21 -12.22 -18.10
CA VAL A 22 1.62 -12.16 -16.70
C VAL A 22 1.18 -13.40 -15.94
N ALA A 23 2.11 -13.99 -15.19
CA ALA A 23 1.80 -14.92 -14.12
C ALA A 23 1.54 -14.12 -12.83
N ILE A 24 0.62 -14.55 -11.99
CA ILE A 24 0.28 -13.84 -10.75
C ILE A 24 0.51 -14.79 -9.58
N THR A 25 1.27 -14.34 -8.60
CA THR A 25 1.33 -14.97 -7.28
C THR A 25 0.94 -13.97 -6.19
N TYR A 26 0.23 -14.45 -5.16
CA TYR A 26 -0.26 -13.59 -4.10
C TYR A 26 -0.13 -14.28 -2.73
N THR A 27 0.13 -13.49 -1.68
CA THR A 27 0.11 -13.98 -0.30
C THR A 27 -1.26 -14.52 0.07
N ASN A 28 -1.32 -15.71 0.69
CA ASN A 28 -2.56 -16.44 0.98
C ASN A 28 -3.35 -15.81 2.14
N ASN A 29 -3.82 -14.58 1.95
CA ASN A 29 -4.71 -13.87 2.86
C ASN A 29 -5.70 -12.99 2.10
N ASP A 30 -6.60 -12.31 2.82
CA ASP A 30 -7.66 -11.47 2.21
C ASP A 30 -7.09 -10.32 1.37
N TYR A 31 -5.99 -9.68 1.81
CA TYR A 31 -5.32 -8.63 1.05
C TYR A 31 -4.78 -9.17 -0.27
N GLY A 32 -3.93 -10.21 -0.21
CA GLY A 32 -3.28 -10.76 -1.40
C GLY A 32 -4.30 -11.26 -2.42
N LYS A 33 -5.31 -12.02 -1.95
CA LYS A 33 -6.36 -12.53 -2.82
C LYS A 33 -7.21 -11.42 -3.43
N GLY A 34 -7.65 -10.45 -2.62
CA GLY A 34 -8.49 -9.35 -3.08
C GLY A 34 -7.80 -8.49 -4.14
N LEU A 35 -6.54 -8.11 -3.90
CA LEU A 35 -5.76 -7.34 -4.87
C LEU A 35 -5.45 -8.14 -6.14
N ALA A 36 -5.13 -9.44 -6.01
CA ALA A 36 -4.89 -10.31 -7.16
C ALA A 36 -6.13 -10.46 -8.06
N ASP A 37 -7.32 -10.60 -7.47
CA ASP A 37 -8.58 -10.69 -8.22
C ASP A 37 -8.85 -9.38 -9.00
N VAL A 38 -8.65 -8.22 -8.39
CA VAL A 38 -8.81 -6.91 -9.06
C VAL A 38 -7.77 -6.73 -10.16
N TYR A 39 -6.50 -6.98 -9.87
CA TYR A 39 -5.41 -6.84 -10.83
C TYR A 39 -5.63 -7.76 -12.04
N LYS A 40 -5.97 -9.04 -11.80
CA LYS A 40 -6.30 -10.00 -12.85
C LYS A 40 -7.38 -9.47 -13.78
N ALA A 41 -8.53 -9.07 -13.22
CA ALA A 41 -9.64 -8.56 -14.02
C ALA A 41 -9.24 -7.31 -14.86
N ALA A 42 -8.43 -6.42 -14.28
CA ALA A 42 -7.99 -5.20 -14.95
C ALA A 42 -6.98 -5.47 -16.08
N VAL A 43 -6.00 -6.36 -15.90
CA VAL A 43 -5.04 -6.72 -16.97
C VAL A 43 -5.74 -7.48 -18.11
N GLU A 44 -6.68 -8.36 -17.80
CA GLU A 44 -7.50 -9.04 -18.81
C GLU A 44 -8.36 -8.06 -19.62
N ALA A 45 -8.94 -7.04 -18.97
CA ALA A 45 -9.66 -5.95 -19.65
C ALA A 45 -8.75 -5.13 -20.58
N HIS A 46 -7.46 -5.06 -20.30
CA HIS A 46 -6.45 -4.47 -21.18
C HIS A 46 -5.96 -5.40 -22.29
N GLY A 47 -6.47 -6.63 -22.38
CA GLY A 47 -6.05 -7.63 -23.35
C GLY A 47 -4.72 -8.32 -23.02
N ILE A 48 -4.25 -8.20 -21.78
CA ILE A 48 -3.05 -8.88 -21.29
C ILE A 48 -3.45 -10.30 -20.83
N LYS A 49 -2.73 -11.30 -21.28
CA LYS A 49 -3.01 -12.70 -20.93
C LYS A 49 -2.54 -12.98 -19.51
N VAL A 50 -3.43 -13.44 -18.65
CA VAL A 50 -3.05 -14.03 -17.35
C VAL A 50 -2.77 -15.51 -17.58
N THR A 51 -1.54 -15.97 -17.32
CA THR A 51 -1.10 -17.32 -17.59
C THR A 51 -1.46 -18.28 -16.46
N THR A 52 -1.33 -17.82 -15.22
CA THR A 52 -1.74 -18.52 -14.00
C THR A 52 -1.96 -17.55 -12.86
N VAL A 53 -2.71 -17.99 -11.84
CA VAL A 53 -2.89 -17.28 -10.56
C VAL A 53 -2.73 -18.30 -9.45
N THR A 54 -1.73 -18.12 -8.58
CA THR A 54 -1.42 -19.06 -7.50
C THR A 54 -1.17 -18.32 -6.18
N ALA A 55 -1.63 -18.89 -5.07
CA ALA A 55 -1.27 -18.39 -3.76
C ALA A 55 0.13 -18.87 -3.35
N HIS A 56 0.80 -18.06 -2.52
CA HIS A 56 1.98 -18.48 -1.76
C HIS A 56 1.77 -18.22 -0.27
N GLU A 57 2.41 -19.04 0.54
CA GLU A 57 2.40 -18.86 1.99
C GLU A 57 3.54 -17.93 2.43
N ASP A 58 3.27 -17.07 3.40
CA ASP A 58 4.28 -16.21 3.99
C ASP A 58 5.28 -17.00 4.87
N GLY A 59 6.49 -16.48 5.02
CA GLY A 59 7.48 -16.99 5.97
C GLY A 59 8.13 -18.32 5.62
N LYS A 60 7.98 -18.81 4.37
CA LYS A 60 8.68 -20.02 3.91
C LYS A 60 10.18 -19.75 3.74
N ALA A 61 10.98 -20.77 3.98
CA ALA A 61 12.42 -20.71 3.75
C ALA A 61 12.81 -20.85 2.27
N ASP A 62 11.93 -21.44 1.44
CA ASP A 62 12.15 -21.70 0.02
C ASP A 62 10.85 -21.57 -0.79
N TYR A 63 10.94 -20.93 -1.94
CA TYR A 63 9.85 -20.66 -2.88
C TYR A 63 10.07 -21.32 -4.26
N SER A 64 11.02 -22.22 -4.38
CA SER A 64 11.35 -22.88 -5.67
C SER A 64 10.17 -23.63 -6.28
N SER A 65 9.30 -24.21 -5.46
CA SER A 65 8.12 -24.94 -5.93
C SER A 65 7.04 -24.01 -6.50
N GLU A 66 6.82 -22.86 -5.86
CA GLU A 66 5.90 -21.83 -6.33
C GLU A 66 6.41 -21.25 -7.66
N VAL A 67 7.70 -20.91 -7.71
CA VAL A 67 8.33 -20.37 -8.91
C VAL A 67 8.32 -21.39 -10.06
N ALA A 68 8.57 -22.67 -9.80
CA ALA A 68 8.47 -23.72 -10.83
C ALA A 68 7.05 -23.82 -11.41
N THR A 69 6.02 -23.63 -10.58
CA THR A 69 4.62 -23.60 -11.04
C THR A 69 4.35 -22.39 -11.93
N LEU A 70 4.82 -21.21 -11.52
CA LEU A 70 4.70 -19.97 -12.30
C LEU A 70 5.46 -20.08 -13.64
N ALA A 71 6.69 -20.60 -13.60
CA ALA A 71 7.54 -20.81 -14.77
C ALA A 71 6.91 -21.77 -15.79
N SER A 72 6.27 -22.83 -15.32
CA SER A 72 5.57 -23.79 -16.18
C SER A 72 4.40 -23.15 -16.95
N ALA A 73 3.74 -22.16 -16.37
CA ALA A 73 2.69 -21.41 -17.03
C ALA A 73 3.26 -20.33 -17.99
N GLY A 74 4.48 -19.88 -17.73
CA GLY A 74 5.18 -18.84 -18.47
C GLY A 74 4.57 -17.44 -18.29
N GLY A 75 5.11 -16.48 -19.03
CA GLY A 75 4.67 -15.08 -19.03
C GLY A 75 5.85 -14.15 -19.27
N ASP A 76 5.56 -12.92 -19.73
CA ASP A 76 6.58 -11.87 -19.90
C ASP A 76 7.04 -11.31 -18.56
N ALA A 77 6.19 -11.43 -17.54
CA ALA A 77 6.45 -10.95 -16.18
C ALA A 77 5.71 -11.81 -15.15
N VAL A 78 6.15 -11.71 -13.90
CA VAL A 78 5.39 -12.24 -12.75
C VAL A 78 4.94 -11.08 -11.86
N ALA A 79 3.64 -11.03 -11.55
CA ALA A 79 3.10 -10.15 -10.54
C ALA A 79 3.24 -10.81 -9.16
N VAL A 80 3.95 -10.13 -8.26
CA VAL A 80 4.13 -10.54 -6.87
C VAL A 80 3.29 -9.62 -5.98
N ILE A 81 2.19 -10.16 -5.50
CA ILE A 81 1.24 -9.44 -4.64
C ILE A 81 1.35 -9.99 -3.23
N GLY A 82 1.99 -9.25 -2.35
CA GLY A 82 2.29 -9.72 -1.01
C GLY A 82 3.14 -8.75 -0.21
N TYR A 83 3.92 -9.30 0.69
CA TYR A 83 4.78 -8.53 1.58
C TYR A 83 6.24 -8.83 1.32
N LEU A 84 7.03 -7.75 1.23
CA LEU A 84 8.45 -7.79 0.86
C LEU A 84 9.25 -8.79 1.72
N ASP A 85 9.17 -8.66 3.05
CA ASP A 85 9.98 -9.43 3.99
C ASP A 85 9.31 -10.72 4.49
N GLN A 86 8.07 -11.04 4.04
CA GLN A 86 7.37 -12.25 4.47
C GLN A 86 7.37 -13.36 3.41
N GLY A 87 7.70 -13.06 2.17
CA GLY A 87 7.75 -14.05 1.08
C GLY A 87 8.19 -13.46 -0.25
N GLY A 88 7.91 -12.17 -0.46
CA GLY A 88 8.13 -11.51 -1.72
C GLY A 88 9.57 -11.57 -2.21
N LYS A 89 10.57 -11.28 -1.34
CA LYS A 89 11.99 -11.41 -1.69
C LYS A 89 12.36 -12.85 -2.07
N GLY A 90 11.83 -13.83 -1.36
CA GLY A 90 12.09 -15.25 -1.64
C GLY A 90 11.60 -15.67 -3.02
N ILE A 91 10.43 -15.17 -3.45
CA ILE A 91 9.89 -15.42 -4.80
C ILE A 91 10.75 -14.75 -5.87
N ILE A 92 11.16 -13.50 -5.65
CA ILE A 92 12.04 -12.79 -6.57
C ILE A 92 13.38 -13.52 -6.68
N GLN A 93 14.01 -13.88 -5.56
CA GLN A 93 15.28 -14.60 -5.54
C GLN A 93 15.19 -15.93 -6.29
N ALA A 94 14.19 -16.76 -5.97
CA ALA A 94 14.00 -18.04 -6.63
C ALA A 94 13.72 -17.89 -8.15
N SER A 95 13.04 -16.82 -8.56
CA SER A 95 12.80 -16.51 -9.97
C SER A 95 14.10 -16.14 -10.70
N LEU A 96 14.93 -15.32 -10.09
CA LEU A 96 16.23 -14.93 -10.66
C LEU A 96 17.21 -16.09 -10.70
N ASP A 97 17.31 -16.88 -9.62
CA ASP A 97 18.20 -18.05 -9.54
C ASP A 97 17.88 -19.12 -10.56
N SER A 98 16.59 -19.35 -10.81
CA SER A 98 16.14 -20.32 -11.82
C SER A 98 16.11 -19.76 -13.24
N GLY A 99 16.25 -18.43 -13.41
CA GLY A 99 16.05 -17.77 -14.69
C GLY A 99 14.59 -17.80 -15.20
N ALA A 100 13.62 -18.07 -14.32
CA ALA A 100 12.20 -18.17 -14.68
C ALA A 100 11.60 -16.83 -15.08
N PHE A 101 11.90 -15.78 -14.33
CA PHE A 101 11.46 -14.42 -14.59
C PHE A 101 12.55 -13.41 -14.22
N ASP A 102 12.63 -12.32 -14.98
CA ASP A 102 13.51 -11.16 -14.74
C ASP A 102 12.73 -9.83 -14.70
N THR A 103 11.42 -9.91 -14.80
CA THR A 103 10.52 -8.76 -14.81
C THR A 103 9.42 -8.99 -13.78
N PHE A 104 9.38 -8.12 -12.76
CA PHE A 104 8.46 -8.22 -11.64
C PHE A 104 7.49 -7.05 -11.63
N VAL A 105 6.20 -7.38 -11.50
CA VAL A 105 5.14 -6.39 -11.24
C VAL A 105 4.82 -6.45 -9.74
N LEU A 106 5.07 -5.36 -9.03
CA LEU A 106 5.12 -5.36 -7.58
C LEU A 106 3.95 -4.58 -6.98
N SER A 107 3.21 -5.23 -6.08
CA SER A 107 2.19 -4.55 -5.28
C SER A 107 2.83 -3.58 -4.27
N ASP A 108 2.03 -2.75 -3.67
CA ASP A 108 2.43 -1.76 -2.67
C ASP A 108 3.15 -2.38 -1.45
N GLY A 109 2.70 -3.55 -0.97
CA GLY A 109 3.36 -4.29 0.09
C GLY A 109 4.75 -4.85 -0.26
N MET A 110 5.11 -4.79 -1.54
CA MET A 110 6.42 -5.22 -2.05
C MET A 110 7.43 -4.07 -2.16
N ILE A 111 7.02 -2.83 -1.96
CA ILE A 111 7.88 -1.66 -2.13
C ILE A 111 8.56 -1.29 -0.81
N GLY A 112 9.87 -1.15 -0.84
CA GLY A 112 10.69 -0.75 0.30
C GLY A 112 12.18 -0.76 -0.04
N ASP A 113 13.00 -0.01 0.71
CA ASP A 113 14.44 0.15 0.43
C ASP A 113 15.18 -1.18 0.40
N SER A 114 14.81 -2.11 1.30
CA SER A 114 15.42 -3.44 1.36
C SER A 114 15.24 -4.28 0.07
N LEU A 115 14.29 -3.92 -0.80
CA LEU A 115 14.15 -4.53 -2.12
C LEU A 115 15.32 -4.16 -3.04
N THR A 116 15.57 -2.85 -3.18
CA THR A 116 16.65 -2.32 -4.02
C THR A 116 18.02 -2.62 -3.43
N ASP A 117 18.15 -2.61 -2.11
CA ASP A 117 19.38 -3.00 -1.42
C ASP A 117 19.76 -4.48 -1.67
N THR A 118 18.74 -5.35 -1.77
CA THR A 118 18.96 -6.78 -2.00
C THR A 118 19.27 -7.11 -3.46
N PHE A 119 18.47 -6.58 -4.38
CA PHE A 119 18.48 -7.04 -5.79
C PHE A 119 19.12 -6.03 -6.76
N GLY A 120 19.23 -4.77 -6.39
CA GLY A 120 19.89 -3.74 -7.19
C GLY A 120 19.41 -3.73 -8.66
N LYS A 121 20.36 -3.95 -9.57
CA LYS A 121 20.13 -3.91 -11.03
C LYS A 121 19.28 -5.08 -11.57
N ASP A 122 19.10 -6.14 -10.84
CA ASP A 122 18.26 -7.26 -11.25
C ASP A 122 16.78 -6.85 -11.33
N LEU A 123 16.44 -5.68 -10.76
CA LEU A 123 15.12 -5.09 -10.84
C LEU A 123 14.94 -4.01 -11.92
N ASP A 124 15.93 -3.75 -12.76
CA ASP A 124 15.87 -2.64 -13.75
C ASP A 124 14.65 -2.72 -14.69
N LYS A 125 14.11 -3.91 -14.93
CA LYS A 125 12.90 -4.12 -15.73
C LYS A 125 11.61 -4.12 -14.89
N SER A 126 11.74 -4.16 -13.59
CA SER A 126 10.62 -4.30 -12.66
C SER A 126 9.96 -2.96 -12.36
N PHE A 127 8.73 -3.01 -11.92
CA PHE A 127 7.96 -1.82 -11.55
C PHE A 127 6.85 -2.18 -10.57
N GLY A 128 6.35 -1.18 -9.89
CA GLY A 128 5.25 -1.33 -8.95
C GLY A 128 4.51 -0.02 -8.74
N SER A 129 3.52 -0.04 -7.88
CA SER A 129 2.78 1.16 -7.48
C SER A 129 2.69 1.23 -5.95
N LEU A 130 2.78 2.45 -5.45
CA LEU A 130 2.67 2.76 -4.04
C LEU A 130 1.67 3.92 -3.86
N PRO A 131 0.78 3.88 -2.87
CA PRO A 131 0.01 5.04 -2.48
C PRO A 131 0.90 6.24 -2.18
N GLY A 132 0.47 7.41 -2.58
CA GLY A 132 1.20 8.65 -2.34
C GLY A 132 0.26 9.83 -2.17
N SER A 133 0.74 10.86 -1.51
CA SER A 133 0.01 12.09 -1.25
C SER A 133 0.77 13.29 -1.80
N THR A 134 0.03 14.19 -2.46
CA THR A 134 0.60 15.40 -3.08
C THR A 134 -0.01 16.70 -2.53
N GLY A 135 -0.94 16.61 -1.58
CA GLY A 135 -1.64 17.75 -1.02
C GLY A 135 -0.79 18.59 -0.06
N LYS A 136 -1.36 19.72 0.41
CA LYS A 136 -0.73 20.58 1.40
C LYS A 136 -0.30 19.83 2.66
N GLY A 137 -1.13 18.89 3.12
CA GLY A 137 -0.85 18.08 4.30
C GLY A 137 0.43 17.25 4.19
N ALA A 138 0.71 16.68 3.01
CA ALA A 138 1.94 15.92 2.76
C ALA A 138 3.20 16.78 2.96
N GLY A 139 3.21 18.03 2.45
CA GLY A 139 4.33 18.94 2.65
C GLY A 139 4.52 19.33 4.12
N VAL A 140 3.42 19.56 4.85
CA VAL A 140 3.47 19.85 6.28
C VAL A 140 3.97 18.64 7.07
N PHE A 141 3.47 17.44 6.74
CA PHE A 141 3.90 16.20 7.38
C PHE A 141 5.40 15.95 7.22
N LYS A 142 5.93 16.17 6.00
CA LYS A 142 7.36 16.05 5.74
C LYS A 142 8.18 16.90 6.74
N SER A 143 7.81 18.18 6.90
CA SER A 143 8.51 19.07 7.83
C SER A 143 8.38 18.64 9.30
N VAL A 144 7.23 18.12 9.70
CA VAL A 144 7.00 17.61 11.07
C VAL A 144 7.83 16.36 11.33
N ALA A 145 7.89 15.43 10.38
CA ALA A 145 8.66 14.20 10.48
C ALA A 145 10.17 14.50 10.53
N GLU A 146 10.68 15.36 9.64
CA GLU A 146 12.07 15.81 9.62
C GLU A 146 12.48 16.45 10.95
N ALA A 147 11.63 17.31 11.53
CA ALA A 147 11.87 17.93 12.84
C ALA A 147 11.93 16.89 13.98
N ALA A 148 11.25 15.76 13.82
CA ALA A 148 11.27 14.63 14.77
C ALA A 148 12.38 13.60 14.48
N GLY A 149 13.19 13.79 13.44
CA GLY A 149 14.21 12.82 13.01
C GLY A 149 13.65 11.56 12.38
N ILE A 150 12.43 11.62 11.82
CA ILE A 150 11.74 10.51 11.19
C ILE A 150 11.81 10.68 9.67
N ASP A 151 12.19 9.61 8.96
CA ASP A 151 12.10 9.57 7.52
C ASP A 151 10.64 9.52 7.06
N SER A 152 10.19 10.57 6.38
CA SER A 152 8.83 10.67 5.85
C SER A 152 8.65 10.01 4.47
N SER A 153 9.72 9.55 3.84
CA SER A 153 9.68 8.94 2.50
C SER A 153 9.29 7.47 2.51
N GLY A 154 9.40 6.81 3.67
CA GLY A 154 9.03 5.41 3.82
C GLY A 154 7.56 5.14 3.51
N PRO A 155 7.24 3.94 2.99
CA PRO A 155 5.87 3.54 2.70
C PRO A 155 4.96 3.69 3.92
N TYR A 156 3.76 4.23 3.70
CA TYR A 156 2.69 4.37 4.71
C TYR A 156 3.01 5.23 5.94
N THR A 157 4.10 6.01 5.94
CA THR A 157 4.43 6.89 7.09
C THR A 157 3.37 7.95 7.32
N GLY A 158 2.88 8.59 6.26
CA GLY A 158 1.80 9.56 6.32
C GLY A 158 0.47 8.94 6.78
N GLU A 159 0.12 7.79 6.22
CA GLU A 159 -1.09 7.04 6.57
C GLU A 159 -1.08 6.58 8.03
N SER A 160 0.05 6.12 8.54
CA SER A 160 0.21 5.70 9.94
C SER A 160 0.06 6.90 10.89
N TYR A 161 0.63 8.05 10.53
CA TYR A 161 0.45 9.28 11.29
C TYR A 161 -1.01 9.70 11.33
N ASP A 162 -1.70 9.70 10.19
CA ASP A 162 -3.11 10.07 10.09
C ASP A 162 -4.01 9.12 10.86
N ALA A 163 -3.76 7.81 10.78
CA ALA A 163 -4.52 6.81 11.54
C ALA A 163 -4.44 7.07 13.04
N ALA A 164 -3.23 7.32 13.56
CA ALA A 164 -3.04 7.63 14.98
C ALA A 164 -3.73 8.95 15.37
N ALA A 165 -3.58 10.00 14.56
CA ALA A 165 -4.19 11.31 14.82
C ALA A 165 -5.72 11.24 14.83
N LEU A 166 -6.32 10.54 13.88
CA LEU A 166 -7.77 10.36 13.79
C LEU A 166 -8.33 9.59 15.00
N ILE A 167 -7.66 8.53 15.44
CA ILE A 167 -8.05 7.79 16.65
C ILE A 167 -8.04 8.72 17.89
N ILE A 168 -6.97 9.50 18.06
CA ILE A 168 -6.83 10.42 19.20
C ILE A 168 -7.90 11.51 19.16
N LEU A 169 -8.17 12.10 17.99
CA LEU A 169 -9.24 13.11 17.84
C LEU A 169 -10.63 12.50 18.10
N ALA A 170 -10.89 11.28 17.61
CA ALA A 170 -12.16 10.59 17.87
C ALA A 170 -12.36 10.26 19.33
N MET A 171 -11.30 9.84 20.06
CA MET A 171 -11.33 9.64 21.50
C MET A 171 -11.71 10.94 22.24
N GLN A 172 -11.13 12.06 21.86
CA GLN A 172 -11.45 13.37 22.44
C GLN A 172 -12.89 13.80 22.13
N ALA A 173 -13.34 13.60 20.90
CA ALA A 173 -14.70 13.93 20.47
C ALA A 173 -15.76 13.13 21.23
N GLY A 174 -15.52 11.83 21.41
CA GLY A 174 -16.42 10.93 22.13
C GLY A 174 -16.24 10.92 23.65
N GLY A 175 -15.19 11.58 24.17
CA GLY A 175 -14.86 11.55 25.61
C GLY A 175 -14.51 10.18 26.16
N SER A 176 -14.11 9.22 25.30
CA SER A 176 -13.85 7.84 25.66
C SER A 176 -12.84 7.17 24.76
N ALA A 177 -12.03 6.25 25.29
CA ALA A 177 -11.12 5.37 24.55
C ALA A 177 -11.78 4.04 24.14
N ASP A 178 -13.07 3.89 24.35
CA ASP A 178 -13.82 2.71 23.94
C ASP A 178 -13.91 2.59 22.43
N ARG A 179 -13.75 1.37 21.88
CA ARG A 179 -13.75 1.13 20.43
C ARG A 179 -15.04 1.58 19.73
N THR A 180 -16.17 1.39 20.39
CA THR A 180 -17.47 1.81 19.85
C THR A 180 -17.55 3.33 19.76
N SER A 181 -17.11 4.05 20.79
CA SER A 181 -17.04 5.51 20.81
C SER A 181 -16.11 6.04 19.71
N ILE A 182 -14.92 5.46 19.55
CA ILE A 182 -13.98 5.85 18.49
C ILE A 182 -14.62 5.66 17.10
N SER A 183 -15.21 4.48 16.85
CA SER A 183 -15.86 4.17 15.57
C SER A 183 -17.00 5.13 15.24
N GLN A 184 -17.77 5.58 16.23
CA GLN A 184 -18.87 6.52 16.04
C GLN A 184 -18.42 7.96 15.74
N ASN A 185 -17.21 8.34 16.17
CA ASN A 185 -16.71 9.72 16.05
C ASN A 185 -15.65 9.91 14.98
N ILE A 186 -15.06 8.83 14.44
CA ILE A 186 -13.90 8.94 13.53
C ILE A 186 -14.27 9.65 12.23
N ILE A 187 -15.44 9.39 11.66
CA ILE A 187 -15.91 10.02 10.42
C ILE A 187 -16.17 11.52 10.64
N ASP A 188 -16.74 11.88 11.79
CA ASP A 188 -17.06 13.28 12.10
C ASP A 188 -15.80 14.15 12.30
N VAL A 189 -14.71 13.59 12.83
CA VAL A 189 -13.45 14.34 12.98
C VAL A 189 -12.61 14.33 11.71
N ALA A 190 -12.81 13.36 10.83
CA ALA A 190 -12.08 13.19 9.58
C ALA A 190 -12.59 14.07 8.44
N ASN A 191 -13.82 14.58 8.53
CA ASN A 191 -14.47 15.28 7.43
C ASN A 191 -15.08 16.63 7.88
N SER A 192 -15.28 17.50 6.90
CA SER A 192 -16.04 18.75 7.11
C SER A 192 -17.51 18.44 7.50
N PRO A 193 -18.18 19.38 8.22
CA PRO A 193 -17.72 20.72 8.52
C PRO A 193 -16.87 20.80 9.78
N GLY A 194 -15.82 21.63 9.76
CA GLY A 194 -14.98 21.87 10.94
C GLY A 194 -13.81 22.81 10.68
N THR A 195 -13.04 23.07 11.72
CA THR A 195 -11.74 23.75 11.56
C THR A 195 -10.70 22.77 11.04
N LYS A 196 -10.04 23.10 9.94
CA LYS A 196 -8.99 22.26 9.35
C LYS A 196 -7.82 22.06 10.30
N ILE A 197 -7.42 20.80 10.45
CA ILE A 197 -6.30 20.35 11.27
C ILE A 197 -5.30 19.65 10.38
N TYR A 198 -4.07 20.15 10.36
CA TYR A 198 -2.95 19.59 9.60
C TYR A 198 -1.97 18.81 10.51
N PRO A 199 -1.03 18.05 9.96
CA PRO A 199 0.04 17.43 10.73
C PRO A 199 0.76 18.44 11.63
N GLY A 200 1.06 18.03 12.88
CA GLY A 200 1.63 18.93 13.90
C GLY A 200 0.61 19.79 14.66
N GLU A 201 -0.64 19.90 14.19
CA GLU A 201 -1.70 20.68 14.85
C GLU A 201 -2.62 19.85 15.76
N LEU A 202 -2.24 18.61 16.12
CA LEU A 202 -3.11 17.71 16.91
C LEU A 202 -3.60 18.37 18.21
N LYS A 203 -2.71 19.08 18.92
CA LYS A 203 -3.09 19.83 20.14
C LYS A 203 -4.20 20.86 19.88
N LYS A 204 -4.12 21.61 18.78
CA LYS A 204 -5.17 22.54 18.37
C LYS A 204 -6.51 21.83 18.15
N GLY A 205 -6.48 20.67 17.49
CA GLY A 205 -7.68 19.85 17.29
C GLY A 205 -8.31 19.40 18.61
N LEU A 206 -7.50 18.89 19.54
CA LEU A 206 -7.95 18.48 20.88
C LEU A 206 -8.56 19.64 21.66
N ASP A 207 -7.92 20.81 21.66
CA ASP A 207 -8.41 22.01 22.36
C ASP A 207 -9.76 22.52 21.77
N LEU A 208 -9.97 22.37 20.46
CA LEU A 208 -11.24 22.71 19.81
C LEU A 208 -12.36 21.73 20.22
N LEU A 209 -12.08 20.42 20.14
CA LEU A 209 -13.03 19.39 20.53
C LEU A 209 -13.41 19.48 22.01
N ALA A 210 -12.46 19.75 22.90
CA ALA A 210 -12.72 19.98 24.31
C ALA A 210 -13.68 21.15 24.57
N LYS A 211 -13.78 22.11 23.64
CA LYS A 211 -14.71 23.26 23.67
C LYS A 211 -16.02 23.00 22.90
N GLY A 212 -16.28 21.74 22.51
CA GLY A 212 -17.45 21.35 21.75
C GLY A 212 -17.47 21.87 20.31
N LYS A 213 -16.31 22.27 19.75
CA LYS A 213 -16.19 22.72 18.35
C LYS A 213 -15.86 21.55 17.44
N LYS A 214 -16.29 21.64 16.18
CA LYS A 214 -15.98 20.63 15.16
C LYS A 214 -14.61 20.88 14.54
N VAL A 215 -13.94 19.78 14.18
CA VAL A 215 -12.69 19.76 13.41
C VAL A 215 -12.91 19.04 12.08
N ASP A 216 -12.00 19.30 11.14
CA ASP A 216 -11.92 18.68 9.81
C ASP A 216 -10.44 18.30 9.62
N TYR A 217 -10.14 17.03 9.83
CA TYR A 217 -8.75 16.56 9.80
C TYR A 217 -8.30 16.32 8.35
N GLU A 218 -7.47 17.21 7.83
CA GLU A 218 -6.87 17.08 6.49
C GLU A 218 -5.69 16.10 6.45
N GLY A 219 -4.96 15.99 7.54
CA GLY A 219 -3.85 15.06 7.70
C GLY A 219 -2.70 15.21 6.72
N ALA A 220 -1.83 14.19 6.73
CA ALA A 220 -0.73 14.04 5.79
C ALA A 220 -1.22 13.56 4.41
N THR A 221 -2.24 12.71 4.40
CA THR A 221 -2.74 12.05 3.18
C THR A 221 -3.81 12.87 2.45
N GLY A 222 -4.51 13.77 3.15
CA GLY A 222 -5.61 14.55 2.59
C GLY A 222 -6.80 13.69 2.13
N VAL A 223 -6.98 12.52 2.73
CA VAL A 223 -8.05 11.57 2.36
C VAL A 223 -9.38 12.00 2.94
N THR A 224 -10.43 11.97 2.13
CA THR A 224 -11.82 12.09 2.58
C THR A 224 -12.37 10.71 2.87
N PHE A 225 -12.94 10.51 4.04
CA PHE A 225 -13.54 9.23 4.44
C PHE A 225 -15.04 9.19 4.07
N THR A 226 -15.49 8.02 3.64
CA THR A 226 -16.88 7.76 3.26
C THR A 226 -17.45 6.59 4.04
#